data_539b7c2f3788f4e5f07f084b74307b16
#
_entry.id   539b7c2f3788f4e5f07f084b74307b16
#
_cell.length_a   1.000
_cell.length_b   1.000
_cell.length_c   1.000
_cell.angle_alpha   90.00
_cell.angle_beta   90.00
_cell.angle_gamma   90.00
#
_symmetry.space_group_name_H-M   'P 1'
#
loop_
_entity.id
_entity.type
_entity.pdbx_description
1 polymer ?
#
loop_
_entity_poly.entity_id
_entity_poly.type
_entity_poly.pdbx_seq_one_letter_code
_entity_poly.pdbx_strand_id
1 'polypeptide(L)'
;MLWPAAGFTKAQAIDYYARVADAILPHLSGRALTRVRFPDGTESQRFYEKRAPSHTPEWVRTAPIEMGSVGLLDFIVCDDRPTLIWLAQLAALELHPSLALANDPDTPTAVAFDLDPGEPASVVECARV
;
A
#
# COMPACT_ATOMS: atom_id res chain seq x y z
N MET A 1 4.23 -11.42 15.87
CA MET A 1 2.89 -10.87 16.17
C MET A 1 2.80 -9.51 15.52
N LEU A 2 1.77 -9.21 14.72
CA LEU A 2 1.61 -7.87 14.11
C LEU A 2 0.76 -6.94 14.98
N TRP A 3 -0.29 -7.44 15.59
CA TRP A 3 -1.09 -6.74 16.59
C TRP A 3 -1.07 -7.53 17.91
N PRO A 4 -0.12 -7.22 18.81
CA PRO A 4 0.05 -7.99 20.05
C PRO A 4 -1.22 -8.02 20.91
N ALA A 5 -1.87 -6.87 21.08
CA ALA A 5 -3.10 -6.75 21.87
C ALA A 5 -4.27 -7.62 21.35
N ALA A 6 -4.34 -7.87 20.02
CA ALA A 6 -5.37 -8.69 19.40
C ALA A 6 -4.90 -10.12 19.13
N GLY A 7 -3.64 -10.46 19.42
CA GLY A 7 -3.06 -11.76 19.08
C GLY A 7 -2.95 -12.02 17.58
N PHE A 8 -3.02 -10.98 16.73
CA PHE A 8 -3.03 -11.12 15.29
C PHE A 8 -1.62 -11.27 14.72
N THR A 9 -1.41 -12.29 13.90
CA THR A 9 -0.09 -12.70 13.40
C THR A 9 0.15 -12.25 11.96
N LYS A 10 1.41 -12.29 11.53
CA LYS A 10 1.79 -12.07 10.13
C LYS A 10 1.14 -13.11 9.19
N ALA A 11 1.03 -14.36 9.63
CA ALA A 11 0.37 -15.40 8.83
C ALA A 11 -1.10 -15.08 8.55
N GLN A 12 -1.80 -14.53 9.53
CA GLN A 12 -3.19 -14.09 9.35
C GLN A 12 -3.30 -12.87 8.42
N ALA A 13 -2.32 -11.95 8.46
CA ALA A 13 -2.26 -10.84 7.50
C ALA A 13 -2.04 -11.34 6.06
N ILE A 14 -1.15 -12.31 5.88
CA ILE A 14 -0.89 -12.96 4.58
C ILE A 14 -2.17 -13.65 4.07
N ASP A 15 -2.85 -14.42 4.92
CA ASP A 15 -4.13 -15.07 4.57
C ASP A 15 -5.19 -14.05 4.20
N TYR A 16 -5.31 -12.96 4.96
CA TYR A 16 -6.23 -11.87 4.65
C TYR A 16 -5.96 -11.27 3.27
N TYR A 17 -4.70 -10.93 2.96
CA TYR A 17 -4.33 -10.36 1.66
C TYR A 17 -4.61 -11.33 0.51
N ALA A 18 -4.35 -12.62 0.72
CA ALA A 18 -4.66 -13.65 -0.27
C ALA A 18 -6.16 -13.74 -0.56
N ARG A 19 -7.01 -13.59 0.46
CA ARG A 19 -8.48 -13.67 0.34
C ARG A 19 -9.11 -12.44 -0.28
N VAL A 20 -8.57 -11.24 0.00
CA VAL A 20 -9.11 -9.99 -0.55
C VAL A 20 -8.46 -9.55 -1.85
N ALA A 21 -7.53 -10.36 -2.39
CA ALA A 21 -6.73 -10.00 -3.57
C ALA A 21 -7.59 -9.54 -4.75
N ASP A 22 -8.66 -10.24 -5.07
CA ASP A 22 -9.53 -9.91 -6.21
C ASP A 22 -10.28 -8.57 -6.02
N ALA A 23 -10.49 -8.15 -4.76
CA ALA A 23 -11.12 -6.87 -4.43
C ALA A 23 -10.12 -5.72 -4.39
N ILE A 24 -8.89 -5.93 -3.93
CA ILE A 24 -7.91 -4.86 -3.74
C ILE A 24 -7.05 -4.60 -4.98
N LEU A 25 -6.69 -5.63 -5.75
CA LEU A 25 -5.81 -5.51 -6.91
C LEU A 25 -6.29 -4.51 -7.96
N PRO A 26 -7.58 -4.38 -8.30
CA PRO A 26 -8.05 -3.36 -9.23
C PRO A 26 -7.71 -1.92 -8.83
N HIS A 27 -7.52 -1.66 -7.53
CA HIS A 27 -7.17 -0.35 -6.99
C HIS A 27 -5.65 -0.11 -6.94
N LEU A 28 -4.84 -1.16 -6.99
CA LEU A 28 -3.37 -1.10 -6.92
C LEU A 28 -2.72 -1.19 -8.30
N SER A 29 -3.33 -1.93 -9.20
CA SER A 29 -2.74 -2.32 -10.48
C SER A 29 -2.34 -1.11 -11.34
N GLY A 30 -1.14 -1.19 -11.92
CA GLY A 30 -0.57 -0.17 -12.78
C GLY A 30 -0.09 1.10 -12.05
N ARG A 31 -0.20 1.17 -10.73
CA ARG A 31 0.11 2.37 -9.94
C ARG A 31 1.40 2.20 -9.14
N ALA A 32 2.19 3.28 -9.08
CA ALA A 32 3.32 3.34 -8.17
C ALA A 32 2.84 3.28 -6.72
N LEU A 33 3.40 2.36 -5.94
CA LEU A 33 2.93 2.06 -4.60
C LEU A 33 3.91 2.57 -3.54
N THR A 34 3.45 3.47 -2.70
CA THR A 34 4.08 3.78 -1.42
C THR A 34 3.51 2.85 -0.35
N ARG A 35 4.34 2.37 0.55
CA ARG A 35 3.92 1.42 1.58
C ARG A 35 4.44 1.80 2.95
N VAL A 36 3.65 1.50 3.98
CA VAL A 36 4.12 1.57 5.37
C VAL A 36 4.24 0.15 5.92
N ARG A 37 5.45 -0.18 6.37
CA ARG A 37 5.76 -1.51 6.90
C ARG A 37 5.89 -1.48 8.43
N PHE A 38 5.46 -2.58 9.04
CA PHE A 38 5.48 -2.82 10.48
C PHE A 38 6.19 -4.14 10.80
N PRO A 39 7.50 -4.29 10.51
CA PRO A 39 8.20 -5.58 10.61
C PRO A 39 8.15 -6.17 12.01
N ASP A 40 8.20 -5.32 13.04
CA ASP A 40 8.21 -5.70 14.46
C ASP A 40 6.84 -5.52 15.14
N GLY A 41 5.78 -5.30 14.35
CA GLY A 41 4.41 -5.10 14.83
C GLY A 41 3.98 -3.64 14.89
N THR A 42 2.67 -3.43 15.01
CA THR A 42 2.02 -2.11 14.92
C THR A 42 2.33 -1.18 16.11
N GLU A 43 2.80 -1.73 17.22
CA GLU A 43 3.20 -0.98 18.42
C GLU A 43 4.68 -0.56 18.37
N SER A 44 5.42 -1.02 17.34
CA SER A 44 6.83 -0.73 17.14
C SER A 44 7.05 0.31 16.04
N GLN A 45 8.31 0.55 15.68
CA GLN A 45 8.66 1.50 14.63
C GLN A 45 8.06 1.08 13.29
N ARG A 46 7.43 2.05 12.60
CA ARG A 46 6.94 1.90 11.23
C ARG A 46 7.91 2.51 10.24
N PHE A 47 7.95 1.96 9.03
CA PHE A 47 8.81 2.43 7.94
C PHE A 47 7.98 2.84 6.73
N TYR A 48 8.05 4.11 6.40
CA TYR A 48 7.43 4.66 5.19
C TYR A 48 8.40 4.51 4.02
N GLU A 49 8.03 3.74 3.01
CA GLU A 49 8.92 3.36 1.93
C GLU A 49 8.28 3.62 0.55
N LYS A 50 8.99 4.40 -0.26
CA LYS A 50 8.68 4.62 -1.69
C LYS A 50 9.49 3.70 -2.57
N ARG A 51 10.81 3.64 -2.34
CA ARG A 51 11.74 2.85 -3.14
C ARG A 51 11.50 1.34 -2.95
N ALA A 52 11.54 0.60 -4.06
CA ALA A 52 11.61 -0.84 -4.02
C ALA A 52 12.89 -1.28 -3.28
N PRO A 53 12.82 -2.24 -2.35
CA PRO A 53 14.00 -2.70 -1.63
C PRO A 53 14.97 -3.45 -2.55
N SER A 54 16.25 -3.46 -2.20
CA SER A 54 17.29 -4.13 -2.99
C SER A 54 17.09 -5.64 -3.19
N HIS A 55 16.29 -6.26 -2.32
CA HIS A 55 15.92 -7.68 -2.38
C HIS A 55 14.56 -7.91 -3.04
N THR A 56 14.06 -6.96 -3.82
CA THR A 56 12.81 -7.13 -4.59
C THR A 56 13.00 -8.29 -5.57
N PRO A 57 12.11 -9.30 -5.55
CA PRO A 57 12.19 -10.40 -6.49
C PRO A 57 12.02 -9.93 -7.94
N GLU A 58 12.70 -10.58 -8.89
CA GLU A 58 12.64 -10.24 -10.32
C GLU A 58 11.23 -10.31 -10.92
N TRP A 59 10.36 -11.13 -10.34
CA TRP A 59 8.96 -11.26 -10.77
C TRP A 59 8.04 -10.15 -10.24
N VAL A 60 8.51 -9.31 -9.29
CA VAL A 60 7.79 -8.12 -8.84
C VAL A 60 8.06 -6.98 -9.81
N ARG A 61 7.02 -6.45 -10.42
CA ARG A 61 7.13 -5.30 -11.30
C ARG A 61 7.54 -4.06 -10.52
N THR A 62 8.51 -3.32 -11.06
CA THR A 62 8.86 -1.97 -10.61
C THR A 62 8.68 -0.95 -11.71
N ALA A 63 8.54 0.32 -11.35
CA ALA A 63 8.47 1.44 -12.27
C ALA A 63 9.35 2.60 -11.78
N PRO A 64 10.24 3.14 -12.62
CA PRO A 64 11.01 4.33 -12.30
C PRO A 64 10.12 5.57 -12.40
N ILE A 65 9.99 6.31 -11.31
CA ILE A 65 9.24 7.56 -11.24
C ILE A 65 10.17 8.70 -10.86
N GLU A 66 10.11 9.80 -11.59
CA GLU A 66 10.86 11.03 -11.26
C GLU A 66 10.26 11.70 -10.02
N MET A 67 11.10 11.94 -9.02
CA MET A 67 10.70 12.51 -7.74
C MET A 67 11.40 13.84 -7.46
N GLY A 68 11.29 14.79 -8.39
CA GLY A 68 11.83 16.13 -8.25
C GLY A 68 13.32 16.13 -7.88
N SER A 69 13.69 16.73 -6.75
CA SER A 69 15.09 16.83 -6.32
C SER A 69 15.74 15.50 -5.92
N VAL A 70 14.97 14.43 -5.74
CA VAL A 70 15.48 13.10 -5.36
C VAL A 70 15.90 12.29 -6.60
N GLY A 71 15.40 12.68 -7.79
CA GLY A 71 15.62 11.96 -9.04
C GLY A 71 14.75 10.70 -9.18
N LEU A 72 15.19 9.76 -10.02
CA LEU A 72 14.46 8.54 -10.30
C LEU A 72 14.45 7.59 -9.10
N LEU A 73 13.25 7.17 -8.70
CA LEU A 73 13.02 6.12 -7.72
C LEU A 73 12.26 4.97 -8.36
N ASP A 74 12.74 3.74 -8.16
CA ASP A 74 11.99 2.55 -8.54
C ASP A 74 10.91 2.26 -7.50
N PHE A 75 9.64 2.40 -7.90
CA PHE A 75 8.50 2.04 -7.08
C PHE A 75 8.06 0.61 -7.38
N ILE A 76 7.53 -0.08 -6.38
CA ILE A 76 6.80 -1.34 -6.59
C ILE A 76 5.48 -1.01 -7.29
N VAL A 77 5.08 -1.87 -8.24
CA VAL A 77 3.75 -1.90 -8.84
C VAL A 77 3.13 -3.26 -8.52
N CYS A 78 2.01 -3.24 -7.81
CA CYS A 78 1.33 -4.46 -7.36
C CYS A 78 0.21 -4.83 -8.33
N ASP A 79 0.54 -5.64 -9.34
CA ASP A 79 -0.38 -6.03 -10.41
C ASP A 79 -1.02 -7.40 -10.18
N ASP A 80 -0.47 -8.19 -9.27
CA ASP A 80 -0.85 -9.59 -9.11
C ASP A 80 -0.87 -10.06 -7.65
N ARG A 81 -1.52 -11.20 -7.44
CA ARG A 81 -1.67 -11.82 -6.12
C ARG A 81 -0.32 -12.21 -5.49
N PRO A 82 0.66 -12.79 -6.20
CA PRO A 82 1.98 -13.06 -5.62
C PRO A 82 2.67 -11.83 -5.06
N THR A 83 2.65 -10.71 -5.78
CA THR A 83 3.20 -9.44 -5.31
C THR A 83 2.49 -8.94 -4.06
N LEU A 84 1.15 -9.02 -4.03
CA LEU A 84 0.37 -8.63 -2.87
C LEU A 84 0.70 -9.49 -1.63
N ILE A 85 0.84 -10.79 -1.80
CA ILE A 85 1.24 -11.71 -0.72
C ILE A 85 2.66 -11.42 -0.23
N TRP A 86 3.58 -11.13 -1.15
CA TRP A 86 4.94 -10.75 -0.79
C TRP A 86 4.98 -9.44 0.00
N LEU A 87 4.16 -8.45 -0.33
CA LEU A 87 4.01 -7.22 0.45
C LEU A 87 3.50 -7.51 1.87
N ALA A 88 2.52 -8.41 2.01
CA ALA A 88 2.06 -8.85 3.33
C ALA A 88 3.17 -9.55 4.15
N GLN A 89 4.02 -10.35 3.49
CA GLN A 89 5.18 -10.98 4.13
C GLN A 89 6.18 -9.94 4.65
N LEU A 90 6.36 -8.83 3.94
CA LEU A 90 7.16 -7.68 4.38
C LEU A 90 6.48 -6.85 5.49
N ALA A 91 5.30 -7.26 5.95
CA ALA A 91 4.45 -6.52 6.87
C ALA A 91 4.10 -5.09 6.36
N ALA A 92 3.91 -4.95 5.05
CA ALA A 92 3.36 -3.74 4.45
C ALA A 92 1.83 -3.73 4.70
N LEU A 93 1.40 -3.04 5.75
CA LEU A 93 0.00 -3.03 6.20
C LEU A 93 -0.77 -1.81 5.68
N GLU A 94 -0.07 -0.74 5.31
CA GLU A 94 -0.67 0.40 4.62
C GLU A 94 -0.12 0.44 3.20
N LEU A 95 -1.03 0.48 2.23
CA LEU A 95 -0.74 0.52 0.80
C LEU A 95 -1.34 1.79 0.21
N HIS A 96 -0.48 2.68 -0.26
CA HIS A 96 -0.85 3.98 -0.81
C HIS A 96 -0.55 4.01 -2.31
N PRO A 97 -1.49 3.60 -3.18
CA PRO A 97 -1.33 3.69 -4.61
C PRO A 97 -1.36 5.16 -5.08
N SER A 98 -0.55 5.47 -6.08
CA SER A 98 -0.62 6.78 -6.77
C SER A 98 -2.01 6.97 -7.40
N LEU A 99 -2.49 8.20 -7.46
CA LEU A 99 -3.72 8.55 -8.19
C LEU A 99 -3.53 8.49 -9.72
N ALA A 100 -2.26 8.49 -10.18
CA ALA A 100 -1.89 8.31 -11.58
C ALA A 100 -1.36 6.88 -11.85
N LEU A 101 -1.37 6.46 -13.10
CA LEU A 101 -0.72 5.23 -13.52
C LEU A 101 0.80 5.43 -13.58
N ALA A 102 1.57 4.39 -13.34
CA ALA A 102 3.03 4.46 -13.31
C ALA A 102 3.66 4.76 -14.69
N ASN A 103 2.95 4.48 -15.78
CA ASN A 103 3.36 4.80 -17.14
C ASN A 103 2.98 6.24 -17.58
N ASP A 104 2.15 6.94 -16.78
CA ASP A 104 1.78 8.33 -17.00
C ASP A 104 1.58 9.01 -15.62
N PRO A 105 2.69 9.26 -14.89
CA PRO A 105 2.63 9.71 -13.50
C PRO A 105 2.12 11.14 -13.33
N ASP A 106 2.11 11.93 -14.38
CA ASP A 106 1.69 13.34 -14.36
C ASP A 106 0.19 13.51 -14.63
N THR A 107 -0.50 12.44 -15.07
CA THR A 107 -1.93 12.47 -15.39
C THR A 107 -2.74 11.63 -14.40
N PRO A 108 -3.31 12.23 -13.33
CA PRO A 108 -4.17 11.50 -12.40
C PRO A 108 -5.40 10.91 -13.09
N THR A 109 -5.73 9.67 -12.76
CA THR A 109 -6.90 8.96 -13.27
C THR A 109 -8.02 8.87 -12.23
N ALA A 110 -7.78 9.36 -11.03
CA ALA A 110 -8.73 9.34 -9.91
C ALA A 110 -8.56 10.58 -9.04
N VAL A 111 -9.61 10.91 -8.32
CA VAL A 111 -9.61 11.90 -7.23
C VAL A 111 -9.97 11.18 -5.94
N ALA A 112 -9.22 11.40 -4.87
CA ALA A 112 -9.52 10.89 -3.56
C ALA A 112 -9.99 12.03 -2.65
N PHE A 113 -11.05 11.76 -1.89
CA PHE A 113 -11.53 12.65 -0.83
C PHE A 113 -11.32 11.93 0.49
N ASP A 114 -10.47 12.49 1.34
CA ASP A 114 -10.28 12.02 2.70
C ASP A 114 -11.27 12.78 3.60
N LEU A 115 -12.20 12.03 4.21
CA LEU A 115 -13.25 12.59 5.05
C LEU A 115 -12.95 12.25 6.50
N ASP A 116 -12.43 13.23 7.23
CA ASP A 116 -12.10 13.11 8.64
C ASP A 116 -13.21 13.81 9.49
N PRO A 117 -14.16 13.05 10.04
CA PRO A 117 -15.26 13.63 10.77
C PRO A 117 -14.79 14.19 12.12
N GLY A 118 -14.94 15.51 12.31
CA GLY A 118 -14.82 16.14 13.62
C GLY A 118 -16.12 16.02 14.44
N GLU A 119 -15.98 16.04 15.77
CA GLU A 119 -17.16 16.06 16.67
C GLU A 119 -18.13 17.20 16.32
N PRO A 120 -19.45 16.95 16.30
CA PRO A 120 -20.17 15.70 16.64
C PRO A 120 -20.43 14.75 15.47
N ALA A 121 -19.80 14.98 14.29
CA ALA A 121 -20.00 14.11 13.12
C ALA A 121 -19.30 12.75 13.31
N SER A 122 -19.78 11.76 12.59
CA SER A 122 -19.28 10.40 12.61
C SER A 122 -19.04 9.88 11.18
N VAL A 123 -18.54 8.67 11.04
CA VAL A 123 -18.40 7.99 9.74
C VAL A 123 -19.76 7.89 8.99
N VAL A 124 -20.88 7.92 9.71
CA VAL A 124 -22.22 7.89 9.09
C VAL A 124 -22.50 9.17 8.31
N GLU A 125 -22.09 10.31 8.83
CA GLU A 125 -22.20 11.59 8.12
C GLU A 125 -21.26 11.62 6.90
N CYS A 126 -20.03 11.09 7.01
CA CYS A 126 -19.10 10.94 5.88
C CYS A 126 -19.70 10.09 4.75
N ALA A 127 -20.43 9.04 5.09
CA ALA A 127 -21.06 8.16 4.11
C ALA A 127 -22.25 8.81 3.34
N ARG A 128 -22.67 10.01 3.73
CA ARG A 128 -23.76 10.77 3.09
C ARG A 128 -23.30 11.85 2.13
N VAL A 129 -21.98 12.11 2.09
CA VAL A 129 -21.36 13.07 1.21
C VAL A 129 -21.10 12.44 -0.15
#